data_25b66cb8eee602e9be99e336c61e91ca
#
_entry.id   25b66cb8eee602e9be99e336c61e91ca
#
_cell.length_a   1.000
_cell.length_b   1.000
_cell.length_c   1.000
_cell.angle_alpha   90.00
_cell.angle_beta   90.00
_cell.angle_gamma   90.00
#
_symmetry.space_group_name_H-M   'P 1'
#
loop_
_entity.id
_entity.type
_entity.pdbx_description
1 polymer ?
#
loop_
_entity_poly.entity_id
_entity_poly.type
_entity_poly.pdbx_seq_one_letter_code
_entity_poly.pdbx_strand_id
1 'polypeptide(L)'
;SPDTTIAHAADLMREQGLHRLPVIENDKLVGLVTEGTIAEASPSKATSLSIFEMNYLLNKTKVKDVMLRDVITVSKFASLEDATYLMYKNKVGILPVVDNDQVSGVITDRDIFRAFLEVSGYGEEGVRVRFVTEDKVGVLEQIIHLIVEEGYNIANTVNIPTKDDRVVIEVQIDGVTDLEGIRSKFEANGLKVDEITRTTAKAI
;
A
#
# COMPACT_ATOMS: atom_id res chain seq x y z
N SER A 1 -19.65 -11.32 -13.29
CA SER A 1 -20.40 -11.03 -14.53
C SER A 1 -21.37 -9.87 -14.32
N PRO A 2 -21.67 -9.05 -15.37
CA PRO A 2 -22.67 -7.98 -15.31
C PRO A 2 -24.07 -8.43 -14.86
N ASP A 3 -24.42 -9.67 -15.20
CA ASP A 3 -25.71 -10.27 -14.87
C ASP A 3 -25.79 -10.93 -13.49
N THR A 4 -24.71 -10.91 -12.73
CA THR A 4 -24.69 -11.32 -11.33
C THR A 4 -25.63 -10.40 -10.51
N THR A 5 -26.34 -10.95 -9.52
CA THR A 5 -27.19 -10.16 -8.64
C THR A 5 -26.35 -9.39 -7.61
N ILE A 6 -26.83 -8.23 -7.15
CA ILE A 6 -26.13 -7.49 -6.09
C ILE A 6 -26.11 -8.26 -4.75
N ALA A 7 -27.12 -9.10 -4.49
CA ALA A 7 -27.12 -10.00 -3.34
C ALA A 7 -25.92 -10.97 -3.39
N HIS A 8 -25.72 -11.66 -4.53
CA HIS A 8 -24.60 -12.59 -4.70
C HIS A 8 -23.24 -11.89 -4.66
N ALA A 9 -23.14 -10.69 -5.24
CA ALA A 9 -21.92 -9.89 -5.16
C ALA A 9 -21.57 -9.49 -3.70
N ALA A 10 -22.59 -9.10 -2.92
CA ALA A 10 -22.42 -8.78 -1.51
C ALA A 10 -22.01 -10.00 -0.67
N ASP A 11 -22.61 -11.16 -0.94
CA ASP A 11 -22.22 -12.42 -0.28
C ASP A 11 -20.79 -12.79 -0.59
N LEU A 12 -20.36 -12.71 -1.85
CA LEU A 12 -18.99 -12.98 -2.27
C LEU A 12 -17.99 -12.03 -1.60
N MET A 13 -18.30 -10.73 -1.54
CA MET A 13 -17.47 -9.75 -0.82
C MET A 13 -17.31 -10.13 0.65
N ARG A 14 -18.40 -10.48 1.34
CA ARG A 14 -18.39 -10.87 2.75
C ARG A 14 -17.61 -12.15 3.01
N GLU A 15 -17.84 -13.19 2.19
CA GLU A 15 -17.21 -14.51 2.36
C GLU A 15 -15.70 -14.47 2.11
N GLN A 16 -15.26 -13.63 1.18
CA GLN A 16 -13.84 -13.53 0.80
C GLN A 16 -13.12 -12.31 1.43
N GLY A 17 -13.81 -11.51 2.25
CA GLY A 17 -13.23 -10.31 2.84
C GLY A 17 -12.84 -9.25 1.82
N LEU A 18 -13.59 -9.17 0.71
CA LEU A 18 -13.39 -8.22 -0.38
C LEU A 18 -14.37 -7.06 -0.25
N HIS A 19 -13.97 -5.88 -0.67
CA HIS A 19 -14.81 -4.67 -0.64
C HIS A 19 -15.18 -4.16 -2.04
N ARG A 20 -14.56 -4.72 -3.07
CA ARG A 20 -14.71 -4.29 -4.47
C ARG A 20 -14.49 -5.48 -5.39
N LEU A 21 -15.26 -5.55 -6.47
CA LEU A 21 -15.16 -6.62 -7.47
C LEU A 21 -15.14 -6.00 -8.87
N PRO A 22 -14.11 -6.28 -9.69
CA PRO A 22 -14.15 -5.98 -11.12
C PRO A 22 -15.29 -6.74 -11.79
N VAL A 23 -16.00 -6.05 -12.68
CA VAL A 23 -17.07 -6.66 -13.48
C VAL A 23 -16.52 -6.95 -14.86
N ILE A 24 -16.54 -8.23 -15.24
CA ILE A 24 -15.93 -8.73 -16.48
C ILE A 24 -16.99 -9.35 -17.37
N GLU A 25 -16.94 -8.99 -18.65
CA GLU A 25 -17.75 -9.57 -19.71
C GLU A 25 -16.86 -9.88 -20.91
N ASN A 26 -16.88 -11.13 -21.40
CA ASN A 26 -16.03 -11.59 -22.51
C ASN A 26 -14.54 -11.22 -22.31
N ASP A 27 -14.02 -11.49 -21.13
CA ASP A 27 -12.64 -11.22 -20.69
C ASP A 27 -12.26 -9.71 -20.62
N LYS A 28 -13.23 -8.81 -20.82
CA LYS A 28 -13.02 -7.37 -20.76
C LYS A 28 -13.61 -6.77 -19.48
N LEU A 29 -12.91 -5.77 -18.95
CA LEU A 29 -13.44 -4.97 -17.85
C LEU A 29 -14.59 -4.10 -18.36
N VAL A 30 -15.78 -4.27 -17.77
CA VAL A 30 -16.97 -3.47 -18.12
C VAL A 30 -17.44 -2.59 -16.97
N GLY A 31 -16.88 -2.76 -15.78
CA GLY A 31 -17.21 -1.93 -14.62
C GLY A 31 -16.53 -2.40 -13.33
N LEU A 32 -16.88 -1.73 -12.25
CA LEU A 32 -16.47 -2.04 -10.88
C LEU A 32 -17.67 -1.94 -9.96
N VAL A 33 -17.95 -2.96 -9.17
CA VAL A 33 -18.96 -2.92 -8.11
C VAL A 33 -18.26 -2.87 -6.75
N THR A 34 -18.76 -2.04 -5.84
CA THR A 34 -18.21 -1.85 -4.51
C THR A 34 -19.31 -2.04 -3.45
N GLU A 35 -18.91 -2.24 -2.19
CA GLU A 35 -19.89 -2.22 -1.09
C GLU A 35 -20.72 -0.92 -1.08
N GLY A 36 -20.09 0.22 -1.39
CA GLY A 36 -20.77 1.52 -1.49
C GLY A 36 -21.85 1.53 -2.56
N THR A 37 -21.54 1.09 -3.79
CA THR A 37 -22.52 1.07 -4.89
C THR A 37 -23.67 0.09 -4.61
N ILE A 38 -23.39 -1.04 -3.94
CA ILE A 38 -24.44 -1.96 -3.49
C ILE A 38 -25.29 -1.32 -2.40
N ALA A 39 -24.66 -0.66 -1.41
CA ALA A 39 -25.39 -0.01 -0.33
C ALA A 39 -26.31 1.12 -0.83
N GLU A 40 -25.86 1.93 -1.79
CA GLU A 40 -26.65 2.98 -2.42
C GLU A 40 -27.86 2.43 -3.20
N ALA A 41 -27.70 1.28 -3.84
CA ALA A 41 -28.76 0.58 -4.56
C ALA A 41 -29.69 -0.24 -3.67
N SER A 42 -29.32 -0.44 -2.41
CA SER A 42 -30.08 -1.23 -1.45
C SER A 42 -31.12 -0.37 -0.74
N PRO A 43 -32.32 -0.93 -0.41
CA PRO A 43 -33.31 -0.20 0.37
C PRO A 43 -32.71 0.26 1.72
N SER A 44 -32.99 1.51 2.09
CA SER A 44 -32.57 2.07 3.39
C SER A 44 -33.14 1.25 4.55
N LYS A 45 -32.40 1.17 5.66
CA LYS A 45 -32.89 0.57 6.92
C LYS A 45 -34.15 1.29 7.48
N ALA A 46 -34.42 2.51 7.03
CA ALA A 46 -35.60 3.29 7.40
C ALA A 46 -36.78 3.09 6.45
N THR A 47 -36.71 2.12 5.52
CA THR A 47 -37.81 1.84 4.58
C THR A 47 -38.97 1.11 5.30
N SER A 48 -40.18 1.26 4.76
CA SER A 48 -41.35 0.48 5.17
C SER A 48 -41.43 -0.91 4.53
N LEU A 49 -40.45 -1.27 3.69
CA LEU A 49 -40.40 -2.57 3.03
C LEU A 49 -40.18 -3.70 4.04
N SER A 50 -40.89 -4.81 3.85
CA SER A 50 -40.63 -6.04 4.57
C SER A 50 -39.26 -6.66 4.22
N ILE A 51 -38.73 -7.53 5.06
CA ILE A 51 -37.49 -8.28 4.78
C ILE A 51 -37.60 -9.06 3.46
N PHE A 52 -38.78 -9.61 3.16
CA PHE A 52 -39.02 -10.36 1.92
C PHE A 52 -38.91 -9.46 0.67
N GLU A 53 -39.49 -8.26 0.74
CA GLU A 53 -39.40 -7.29 -0.37
C GLU A 53 -37.98 -6.78 -0.56
N MET A 54 -37.24 -6.51 0.52
CA MET A 54 -35.83 -6.15 0.45
C MET A 54 -35.00 -7.27 -0.22
N ASN A 55 -35.16 -8.50 0.23
CA ASN A 55 -34.45 -9.64 -0.35
C ASN A 55 -34.82 -9.88 -1.81
N TYR A 56 -36.08 -9.68 -2.18
CA TYR A 56 -36.52 -9.78 -3.55
C TYR A 56 -35.82 -8.74 -4.44
N LEU A 57 -35.75 -7.48 -4.00
CA LEU A 57 -35.07 -6.40 -4.76
C LEU A 57 -33.57 -6.67 -4.92
N LEU A 58 -32.88 -7.07 -3.86
CA LEU A 58 -31.45 -7.39 -3.92
C LEU A 58 -31.15 -8.57 -4.87
N ASN A 59 -32.04 -9.57 -4.93
CA ASN A 59 -31.91 -10.68 -5.86
C ASN A 59 -32.36 -10.39 -7.28
N LYS A 60 -33.12 -9.34 -7.51
CA LYS A 60 -33.56 -8.91 -8.83
C LYS A 60 -32.59 -7.93 -9.50
N THR A 61 -32.01 -7.00 -8.71
CA THR A 61 -31.07 -6.00 -9.22
C THR A 61 -29.76 -6.64 -9.64
N LYS A 62 -29.26 -6.28 -10.82
CA LYS A 62 -28.04 -6.82 -11.40
C LYS A 62 -26.85 -5.88 -11.14
N VAL A 63 -25.65 -6.45 -11.09
CA VAL A 63 -24.40 -5.69 -10.94
C VAL A 63 -24.28 -4.60 -12.02
N LYS A 64 -24.66 -4.88 -13.27
CA LYS A 64 -24.64 -3.91 -14.39
C LYS A 64 -25.49 -2.67 -14.17
N ASP A 65 -26.50 -2.75 -13.29
CA ASP A 65 -27.42 -1.64 -13.00
C ASP A 65 -26.83 -0.66 -11.98
N VAL A 66 -25.82 -1.10 -11.20
CA VAL A 66 -25.24 -0.34 -10.07
C VAL A 66 -23.73 -0.14 -10.16
N MET A 67 -23.04 -0.84 -11.08
CA MET A 67 -21.59 -0.75 -11.23
C MET A 67 -21.13 0.61 -11.72
N LEU A 68 -19.97 1.03 -11.30
CA LEU A 68 -19.21 2.14 -11.88
C LEU A 68 -18.68 1.70 -13.26
N ARG A 69 -18.87 2.52 -14.28
CA ARG A 69 -18.41 2.22 -15.65
C ARG A 69 -17.09 2.89 -15.97
N ASP A 70 -16.86 4.08 -15.46
CA ASP A 70 -15.59 4.80 -15.62
C ASP A 70 -14.59 4.31 -14.57
N VAL A 71 -13.91 3.22 -14.87
CA VAL A 71 -12.97 2.56 -13.95
C VAL A 71 -11.56 2.98 -14.30
N ILE A 72 -10.85 3.52 -13.31
CA ILE A 72 -9.41 3.80 -13.44
C ILE A 72 -8.66 2.47 -13.41
N THR A 73 -7.83 2.26 -14.41
CA THR A 73 -7.04 1.03 -14.58
C THR A 73 -5.55 1.33 -14.59
N VAL A 74 -4.74 0.30 -14.44
CA VAL A 74 -3.28 0.37 -14.54
C VAL A 74 -2.78 -0.77 -15.42
N SER A 75 -1.67 -0.55 -16.13
CA SER A 75 -0.97 -1.60 -16.88
C SER A 75 -0.13 -2.47 -15.94
N LYS A 76 0.05 -3.76 -16.25
CA LYS A 76 0.99 -4.63 -15.52
C LYS A 76 2.46 -4.20 -15.64
N PHE A 77 2.77 -3.30 -16.58
CA PHE A 77 4.10 -2.73 -16.78
C PHE A 77 4.30 -1.39 -16.04
N ALA A 78 3.27 -0.87 -15.38
CA ALA A 78 3.38 0.34 -14.58
C ALA A 78 4.22 0.08 -13.32
N SER A 79 4.89 1.11 -12.84
CA SER A 79 5.61 1.06 -11.58
C SER A 79 4.65 1.08 -10.38
N LEU A 80 5.17 0.72 -9.21
CA LEU A 80 4.41 0.83 -7.96
C LEU A 80 4.04 2.29 -7.67
N GLU A 81 4.95 3.21 -7.99
CA GLU A 81 4.76 4.66 -7.84
C GLU A 81 3.63 5.17 -8.75
N ASP A 82 3.56 4.70 -10.00
CA ASP A 82 2.47 5.05 -10.92
C ASP A 82 1.12 4.57 -10.40
N ALA A 83 1.05 3.32 -9.93
CA ALA A 83 -0.17 2.78 -9.33
C ALA A 83 -0.58 3.58 -8.09
N THR A 84 0.37 3.88 -7.21
CA THR A 84 0.15 4.70 -6.01
C THR A 84 -0.34 6.10 -6.38
N TYR A 85 0.29 6.74 -7.36
CA TYR A 85 -0.12 8.07 -7.82
C TYR A 85 -1.53 8.07 -8.41
N LEU A 86 -1.89 7.06 -9.22
CA LEU A 86 -3.24 6.92 -9.77
C LEU A 86 -4.28 6.76 -8.67
N MET A 87 -4.01 5.93 -7.64
CA MET A 87 -4.90 5.78 -6.49
C MET A 87 -5.08 7.09 -5.73
N TYR A 88 -3.97 7.77 -5.43
CA TYR A 88 -3.99 9.04 -4.70
C TYR A 88 -4.75 10.13 -5.47
N LYS A 89 -4.42 10.33 -6.75
CA LYS A 89 -5.00 11.37 -7.60
C LYS A 89 -6.51 11.18 -7.80
N ASN A 90 -6.94 9.94 -8.02
CA ASN A 90 -8.33 9.62 -8.32
C ASN A 90 -9.14 9.23 -7.07
N LYS A 91 -8.52 9.20 -5.89
CA LYS A 91 -9.13 8.82 -4.61
C LYS A 91 -9.80 7.45 -4.66
N VAL A 92 -9.13 6.50 -5.30
CA VAL A 92 -9.58 5.11 -5.41
C VAL A 92 -8.62 4.18 -4.66
N GLY A 93 -9.13 3.13 -4.04
CA GLY A 93 -8.32 2.14 -3.31
C GLY A 93 -8.19 0.80 -4.05
N ILE A 94 -8.47 0.78 -5.34
CA ILE A 94 -8.27 -0.39 -6.21
C ILE A 94 -8.06 0.08 -7.65
N LEU A 95 -7.18 -0.59 -8.35
CA LEU A 95 -6.98 -0.46 -9.79
C LEU A 95 -7.01 -1.85 -10.42
N PRO A 96 -7.98 -2.14 -11.29
CA PRO A 96 -7.87 -3.31 -12.16
C PRO A 96 -6.63 -3.18 -13.06
N VAL A 97 -5.89 -4.27 -13.18
CA VAL A 97 -4.72 -4.36 -14.06
C VAL A 97 -5.19 -4.83 -15.44
N VAL A 98 -5.12 -3.94 -16.41
CA VAL A 98 -5.69 -4.16 -17.76
C VAL A 98 -4.64 -3.88 -18.82
N ASP A 99 -4.43 -4.86 -19.69
CA ASP A 99 -3.58 -4.73 -20.88
C ASP A 99 -4.28 -5.38 -22.07
N ASN A 100 -4.28 -4.71 -23.22
CA ASN A 100 -4.97 -5.18 -24.45
C ASN A 100 -6.44 -5.54 -24.19
N ASP A 101 -7.15 -4.73 -23.42
CA ASP A 101 -8.54 -4.93 -22.98
C ASP A 101 -8.77 -6.16 -22.06
N GLN A 102 -7.73 -6.88 -21.67
CA GLN A 102 -7.84 -8.06 -20.80
C GLN A 102 -7.46 -7.69 -19.36
N VAL A 103 -8.25 -8.19 -18.42
CA VAL A 103 -7.96 -8.05 -16.98
C VAL A 103 -7.02 -9.16 -16.56
N SER A 104 -5.82 -8.80 -16.08
CA SER A 104 -4.84 -9.75 -15.55
C SER A 104 -4.84 -9.86 -14.02
N GLY A 105 -5.45 -8.90 -13.33
CA GLY A 105 -5.53 -8.88 -11.87
C GLY A 105 -6.06 -7.56 -11.33
N VAL A 106 -5.84 -7.35 -10.05
CA VAL A 106 -6.13 -6.09 -9.36
C VAL A 106 -4.94 -5.74 -8.47
N ILE A 107 -4.73 -4.44 -8.25
CA ILE A 107 -3.86 -3.92 -7.20
C ILE A 107 -4.70 -3.04 -6.26
N THR A 108 -4.49 -3.17 -4.97
CA THR A 108 -5.25 -2.47 -3.93
C THR A 108 -4.35 -1.57 -3.09
N ASP A 109 -4.95 -0.66 -2.33
CA ASP A 109 -4.24 0.15 -1.34
C ASP A 109 -3.52 -0.70 -0.28
N ARG A 110 -4.04 -1.89 0.07
CA ARG A 110 -3.37 -2.84 0.96
C ARG A 110 -2.09 -3.40 0.35
N ASP A 111 -2.07 -3.67 -0.96
CA ASP A 111 -0.88 -4.12 -1.67
C ASP A 111 0.19 -3.03 -1.67
N ILE A 112 -0.22 -1.76 -1.86
CA ILE A 112 0.66 -0.60 -1.75
C ILE A 112 1.24 -0.47 -0.34
N PHE A 113 0.42 -0.59 0.71
CA PHE A 113 0.89 -0.51 2.10
C PHE A 113 1.85 -1.65 2.42
N ARG A 114 1.57 -2.87 1.95
CA ARG A 114 2.48 -4.00 2.12
C ARG A 114 3.82 -3.75 1.45
N ALA A 115 3.81 -3.32 0.19
CA ALA A 115 5.02 -2.98 -0.55
C ALA A 115 5.82 -1.86 0.14
N PHE A 116 5.15 -0.86 0.70
CA PHE A 116 5.80 0.19 1.49
C PHE A 116 6.49 -0.36 2.75
N LEU A 117 5.84 -1.27 3.48
CA LEU A 117 6.46 -1.91 4.65
C LEU A 117 7.70 -2.72 4.26
N GLU A 118 7.61 -3.47 3.15
CA GLU A 118 8.74 -4.26 2.63
C GLU A 118 9.91 -3.34 2.21
N VAL A 119 9.64 -2.29 1.41
CA VAL A 119 10.67 -1.34 0.95
C VAL A 119 11.28 -0.55 2.10
N SER A 120 10.52 -0.24 3.15
CA SER A 120 11.01 0.50 4.31
C SER A 120 11.79 -0.37 5.31
N GLY A 121 11.91 -1.69 5.07
CA GLY A 121 12.55 -2.63 6.00
C GLY A 121 11.79 -2.77 7.33
N TYR A 122 10.48 -2.54 7.33
CA TYR A 122 9.68 -2.74 8.52
C TYR A 122 9.56 -4.23 8.85
N GLY A 123 9.90 -4.59 10.09
CA GLY A 123 9.87 -6.00 10.53
C GLY A 123 11.17 -6.75 10.30
N GLU A 124 12.22 -6.12 9.82
CA GLU A 124 13.56 -6.68 9.81
C GLU A 124 14.21 -6.56 11.20
N GLU A 125 14.90 -7.61 11.63
CA GLU A 125 15.67 -7.62 12.87
C GLU A 125 16.99 -6.88 12.66
N GLY A 126 17.41 -6.09 13.65
CA GLY A 126 18.69 -5.38 13.58
C GLY A 126 18.71 -4.12 14.42
N VAL A 127 19.39 -3.11 13.93
CA VAL A 127 19.47 -1.79 14.53
C VAL A 127 19.12 -0.72 13.50
N ARG A 128 18.16 0.11 13.83
CA ARG A 128 17.82 1.29 13.04
C ARG A 128 18.47 2.53 13.63
N VAL A 129 19.23 3.20 12.79
CA VAL A 129 19.87 4.48 13.13
C VAL A 129 19.26 5.58 12.28
N ARG A 130 18.83 6.65 12.94
CA ARG A 130 18.27 7.83 12.32
C ARG A 130 19.22 9.02 12.48
N PHE A 131 19.47 9.68 11.37
CA PHE A 131 20.24 10.91 11.28
C PHE A 131 19.33 12.03 10.77
N VAL A 132 19.51 13.23 11.32
CA VAL A 132 18.91 14.46 10.79
C VAL A 132 20.05 15.43 10.52
N THR A 133 20.39 15.60 9.26
CA THR A 133 21.58 16.33 8.83
C THR A 133 21.30 17.27 7.66
N GLU A 134 22.26 18.11 7.29
CA GLU A 134 22.18 18.91 6.08
C GLU A 134 22.18 18.00 4.84
N ASP A 135 21.34 18.34 3.87
CA ASP A 135 21.31 17.64 2.58
C ASP A 135 22.46 18.13 1.71
N LYS A 136 23.57 17.40 1.75
CA LYS A 136 24.77 17.70 0.99
C LYS A 136 25.43 16.47 0.37
N VAL A 137 26.18 16.72 -0.70
CA VAL A 137 26.92 15.66 -1.39
C VAL A 137 27.87 14.95 -0.43
N GLY A 138 27.80 13.60 -0.42
CA GLY A 138 28.68 12.74 0.35
C GLY A 138 28.19 12.38 1.76
N VAL A 139 27.13 12.97 2.29
CA VAL A 139 26.65 12.65 3.65
C VAL A 139 26.19 11.19 3.79
N LEU A 140 25.49 10.65 2.82
CA LEU A 140 25.07 9.26 2.82
C LEU A 140 26.27 8.33 2.65
N GLU A 141 27.23 8.67 1.78
CA GLU A 141 28.46 7.90 1.61
C GLU A 141 29.26 7.82 2.91
N GLN A 142 29.40 8.92 3.63
CA GLN A 142 30.09 8.96 4.92
C GLN A 142 29.43 8.02 5.95
N ILE A 143 28.09 8.01 6.03
CA ILE A 143 27.35 7.12 6.92
C ILE A 143 27.61 5.65 6.55
N ILE A 144 27.47 5.31 5.27
CA ILE A 144 27.67 3.96 4.75
C ILE A 144 29.10 3.49 5.00
N HIS A 145 30.09 4.34 4.74
CA HIS A 145 31.52 4.04 4.94
C HIS A 145 31.80 3.63 6.36
N LEU A 146 31.33 4.38 7.35
CA LEU A 146 31.54 4.09 8.77
C LEU A 146 30.90 2.76 9.20
N ILE A 147 29.74 2.42 8.64
CA ILE A 147 29.07 1.12 8.91
C ILE A 147 29.89 -0.03 8.34
N VAL A 148 30.36 0.11 7.10
CA VAL A 148 31.17 -0.90 6.42
C VAL A 148 32.52 -1.10 7.09
N GLU A 149 33.19 -0.03 7.59
CA GLU A 149 34.43 -0.14 8.35
C GLU A 149 34.29 -1.00 9.62
N GLU A 150 33.10 -0.97 10.27
CA GLU A 150 32.79 -1.81 11.42
C GLU A 150 32.45 -3.27 11.04
N GLY A 151 32.37 -3.57 9.74
CA GLY A 151 32.04 -4.89 9.22
C GLY A 151 30.57 -5.25 9.27
N TYR A 152 29.68 -4.26 9.41
CA TYR A 152 28.24 -4.48 9.45
C TYR A 152 27.61 -4.43 8.06
N ASN A 153 26.54 -5.21 7.87
CA ASN A 153 25.73 -5.16 6.65
C ASN A 153 24.60 -4.13 6.78
N ILE A 154 24.28 -3.50 5.66
CA ILE A 154 23.16 -2.56 5.56
C ILE A 154 22.00 -3.28 4.87
N ALA A 155 20.92 -3.51 5.60
CA ALA A 155 19.73 -4.15 5.08
C ALA A 155 18.85 -3.18 4.30
N ASN A 156 18.72 -1.93 4.80
CA ASN A 156 17.86 -0.93 4.17
C ASN A 156 18.35 0.50 4.46
N THR A 157 18.02 1.43 3.53
CA THR A 157 18.22 2.87 3.72
C THR A 157 17.01 3.63 3.21
N VAL A 158 16.57 4.62 4.00
CA VAL A 158 15.47 5.53 3.61
C VAL A 158 15.96 6.97 3.75
N ASN A 159 15.85 7.75 2.69
CA ASN A 159 16.22 9.16 2.67
C ASN A 159 14.94 10.00 2.49
N ILE A 160 14.67 10.89 3.43
CA ILE A 160 13.49 11.75 3.42
C ILE A 160 13.95 13.21 3.43
N PRO A 161 13.86 13.94 2.30
CA PRO A 161 14.18 15.36 2.28
C PRO A 161 13.18 16.15 3.14
N THR A 162 13.67 17.13 3.87
CA THR A 162 12.84 18.03 4.66
C THR A 162 12.71 19.40 3.96
N LYS A 163 11.84 20.28 4.48
CA LYS A 163 11.58 21.58 3.85
C LYS A 163 12.66 22.64 4.15
N ASP A 164 13.61 22.35 5.03
CA ASP A 164 14.63 23.25 5.55
C ASP A 164 16.05 22.85 5.11
N ASP A 165 16.19 22.35 3.88
CA ASP A 165 17.44 21.89 3.28
C ASP A 165 18.17 20.82 4.14
N ARG A 166 17.42 20.06 4.90
CA ARG A 166 17.91 18.92 5.67
C ARG A 166 17.36 17.62 5.10
N VAL A 167 18.02 16.54 5.45
CA VAL A 167 17.59 15.18 5.12
C VAL A 167 17.51 14.34 6.38
N VAL A 168 16.45 13.54 6.49
CA VAL A 168 16.38 12.44 7.45
C VAL A 168 16.89 11.19 6.73
N ILE A 169 17.94 10.59 7.26
CA ILE A 169 18.50 9.34 6.75
C ILE A 169 18.29 8.29 7.82
N GLU A 170 17.56 7.25 7.48
CA GLU A 170 17.41 6.06 8.32
C GLU A 170 18.16 4.90 7.68
N VAL A 171 18.96 4.22 8.47
CA VAL A 171 19.73 3.04 8.03
C VAL A 171 19.38 1.88 8.94
N GLN A 172 18.97 0.77 8.34
CA GLN A 172 18.81 -0.52 9.03
C GLN A 172 20.09 -1.32 8.89
N ILE A 173 20.67 -1.72 10.02
CA ILE A 173 21.98 -2.36 10.10
C ILE A 173 21.82 -3.72 10.77
N ASP A 174 22.40 -4.75 10.16
CA ASP A 174 22.40 -6.10 10.70
C ASP A 174 23.63 -6.35 11.59
N GLY A 175 23.45 -7.23 12.57
CA GLY A 175 24.56 -7.78 13.37
C GLY A 175 25.14 -6.84 14.42
N VAL A 176 24.60 -5.63 14.60
CA VAL A 176 25.09 -4.69 15.62
C VAL A 176 24.77 -5.20 17.02
N THR A 177 25.80 -5.42 17.82
CA THR A 177 25.68 -5.87 19.22
C THR A 177 25.84 -4.71 20.21
N ASP A 178 26.70 -3.74 19.89
CA ASP A 178 27.02 -2.57 20.72
C ASP A 178 26.43 -1.28 20.12
N LEU A 179 25.29 -0.83 20.66
CA LEU A 179 24.60 0.38 20.22
C LEU A 179 25.37 1.65 20.58
N GLU A 180 25.99 1.69 21.74
CA GLU A 180 26.73 2.87 22.18
C GLU A 180 28.05 3.02 21.43
N GLY A 181 28.71 1.91 21.12
CA GLY A 181 29.92 1.91 20.30
C GLY A 181 29.68 2.46 18.91
N ILE A 182 28.61 2.00 18.22
CA ILE A 182 28.29 2.50 16.88
C ILE A 182 27.82 3.95 16.90
N ARG A 183 27.04 4.37 17.93
CA ARG A 183 26.67 5.78 18.14
C ARG A 183 27.91 6.65 18.28
N SER A 184 28.81 6.28 19.17
CA SER A 184 30.07 7.02 19.43
C SER A 184 30.92 7.15 18.18
N LYS A 185 30.97 6.12 17.34
CA LYS A 185 31.67 6.15 16.04
C LYS A 185 31.10 7.20 15.11
N PHE A 186 29.78 7.29 14.96
CA PHE A 186 29.14 8.30 14.12
C PHE A 186 29.41 9.71 14.65
N GLU A 187 29.23 9.92 15.96
CA GLU A 187 29.37 11.24 16.58
C GLU A 187 30.84 11.72 16.55
N ALA A 188 31.81 10.83 16.73
CA ALA A 188 33.23 11.13 16.59
C ALA A 188 33.61 11.59 15.16
N ASN A 189 32.84 11.18 14.15
CA ASN A 189 33.01 11.58 12.76
C ASN A 189 32.07 12.72 12.32
N GLY A 190 31.49 13.45 13.28
CA GLY A 190 30.68 14.63 13.02
C GLY A 190 29.25 14.37 12.57
N LEU A 191 28.77 13.11 12.66
CA LEU A 191 27.41 12.71 12.32
C LEU A 191 26.57 12.65 13.60
N LYS A 192 25.61 13.55 13.72
CA LYS A 192 24.69 13.56 14.87
C LYS A 192 23.63 12.47 14.71
N VAL A 193 23.63 11.51 15.62
CA VAL A 193 22.60 10.47 15.72
C VAL A 193 21.38 11.04 16.44
N ASP A 194 20.25 11.10 15.73
CA ASP A 194 18.96 11.55 16.30
C ASP A 194 18.36 10.42 17.16
N GLU A 195 18.27 9.24 16.58
CA GLU A 195 17.72 8.05 17.24
C GLU A 195 18.51 6.78 16.86
N ILE A 196 18.62 5.86 17.79
CA ILE A 196 19.14 4.50 17.55
C ILE A 196 18.31 3.51 18.34
N THR A 197 17.73 2.53 17.65
CA THR A 197 16.81 1.56 18.25
C THR A 197 17.05 0.15 17.72
N ARG A 198 16.84 -0.85 18.59
CA ARG A 198 16.78 -2.25 18.14
C ARG A 198 15.43 -2.51 17.51
N THR A 199 15.45 -3.19 16.37
CA THR A 199 14.26 -3.67 15.68
C THR A 199 14.15 -5.18 15.86
N THR A 200 12.90 -5.66 15.87
CA THR A 200 12.58 -7.08 16.03
C THR A 200 11.87 -7.60 14.80
N ALA A 201 12.13 -8.84 14.44
CA ALA A 201 11.45 -9.51 13.35
C ALA A 201 9.91 -9.48 13.55
N LYS A 202 9.18 -9.12 12.50
CA LYS A 202 7.72 -9.12 12.45
C LYS A 202 7.25 -9.79 11.18
N ALA A 203 6.21 -10.60 11.26
CA ALA A 203 5.52 -11.10 10.06
C ALA A 203 4.70 -9.98 9.41
N ILE A 204 4.90 -9.76 8.12
CA ILE A 204 4.17 -8.79 7.28
C ILE A 204 3.18 -9.55 6.39
#